data_c84e49b3b3c7adb1b0946fa712e94bf7
#
_entry.id   c84e49b3b3c7adb1b0946fa712e94bf7
#
_cell.length_a   1.000
_cell.length_b   1.000
_cell.length_c   1.000
_cell.angle_alpha   90.00
_cell.angle_beta   90.00
_cell.angle_gamma   90.00
#
_symmetry.space_group_name_H-M   'P 1'
#
loop_
_entity.id
_entity.type
_entity.pdbx_description
1 polymer ?
#
loop_
_entity_poly.entity_id
_entity_poly.type
_entity_poly.pdbx_seq_one_letter_code
_entity_poly.pdbx_strand_id
1 'polypeptide(L)'
;MAKEILGYIKLQIPAGGANPSPPVGPALGQRGLNIMDFCKAFNDKTKDVEKGAPIPVVITAYKDKSFDFVTKLPPVSYYLKKAAKIKKGNSTPGRSLVGKVTSSDVEKIAKEKMQDLNAIDLNGAINMVRGSAVSMGMEVVN
;
A
#
# COMPACT_ATOMS: atom_id res chain seq x y z
N MET A 1 19.87 -24.41 1.35
CA MET A 1 19.64 -24.21 2.78
C MET A 1 18.81 -22.95 2.98
N ALA A 2 17.92 -22.99 3.94
CA ALA A 2 17.14 -21.81 4.31
C ALA A 2 18.06 -20.75 4.94
N LYS A 3 17.99 -19.51 4.43
CA LYS A 3 18.74 -18.39 5.00
C LYS A 3 18.11 -17.97 6.32
N GLU A 4 18.93 -17.63 7.28
CA GLU A 4 18.45 -17.17 8.58
C GLU A 4 17.93 -15.72 8.46
N ILE A 5 16.66 -15.52 8.81
CA ILE A 5 15.98 -14.24 8.70
C ILE A 5 16.39 -13.35 9.88
N LEU A 6 16.93 -12.18 9.56
CA LEU A 6 17.24 -11.15 10.56
C LEU A 6 15.98 -10.39 10.99
N GLY A 7 15.08 -10.14 10.07
CA GLY A 7 13.83 -9.44 10.34
C GLY A 7 13.11 -8.99 9.07
N TYR A 8 11.99 -8.30 9.28
CA TYR A 8 11.16 -7.77 8.19
C TYR A 8 11.13 -6.25 8.24
N ILE A 9 11.09 -5.63 7.07
CA ILE A 9 10.93 -4.18 6.91
C ILE A 9 9.68 -3.96 6.07
N LYS A 10 8.76 -3.16 6.57
CA LYS A 10 7.53 -2.81 5.84
C LYS A 10 7.55 -1.33 5.50
N LEU A 11 7.43 -1.02 4.23
CA LEU A 11 7.48 0.35 3.70
C LEU A 11 6.36 0.58 2.69
N GLN A 12 6.01 1.85 2.50
CA GLN A 12 5.20 2.30 1.36
C GLN A 12 6.06 3.25 0.52
N ILE A 13 6.27 2.88 -0.74
CA ILE A 13 7.14 3.63 -1.66
C ILE A 13 6.33 3.94 -2.93
N PRO A 14 6.40 5.17 -3.44
CA PRO A 14 5.75 5.49 -4.72
C PRO A 14 6.30 4.63 -5.85
N ALA A 15 5.44 4.11 -6.70
CA ALA A 15 5.83 3.26 -7.82
C ALA A 15 6.82 4.00 -8.73
N GLY A 16 7.94 3.37 -9.03
CA GLY A 16 9.02 3.96 -9.83
C GLY A 16 9.78 5.09 -9.15
N GLY A 17 9.49 5.38 -7.88
CA GLY A 17 10.08 6.49 -7.12
C GLY A 17 10.99 6.09 -5.97
N ALA A 18 11.46 4.84 -5.93
CA ALA A 18 12.39 4.42 -4.89
C ALA A 18 13.73 5.12 -5.05
N ASN A 19 14.20 5.73 -3.97
CA ASN A 19 15.48 6.43 -3.90
C ASN A 19 16.11 6.28 -2.51
N PRO A 20 17.40 6.59 -2.34
CA PRO A 20 18.08 6.45 -1.05
C PRO A 20 17.63 7.42 0.05
N SER A 21 16.79 8.39 -0.27
CA SER A 21 16.28 9.32 0.74
C SER A 21 15.24 8.66 1.65
N PRO A 22 14.92 9.28 2.82
CA PRO A 22 13.88 8.74 3.68
C PRO A 22 12.54 8.53 2.93
N PRO A 23 11.79 7.46 3.25
CA PRO A 23 12.00 6.51 4.35
C PRO A 23 12.88 5.29 3.99
N VAL A 24 13.29 5.14 2.73
CA VAL A 24 13.97 3.92 2.24
C VAL A 24 15.38 3.78 2.82
N GLY A 25 16.19 4.83 2.73
CA GLY A 25 17.58 4.81 3.17
C GLY A 25 17.75 4.40 4.63
N PRO A 26 17.14 5.12 5.58
CA PRO A 26 17.25 4.78 6.99
C PRO A 26 16.74 3.39 7.34
N ALA A 27 15.62 2.97 6.75
CA ALA A 27 15.02 1.66 7.03
C ALA A 27 15.93 0.50 6.61
N LEU A 28 16.52 0.59 5.43
CA LEU A 28 17.45 -0.41 4.91
C LEU A 28 18.83 -0.30 5.56
N GLY A 29 19.29 0.90 5.82
CA GLY A 29 20.58 1.17 6.43
C GLY A 29 20.71 0.58 7.83
N GLN A 30 19.66 0.61 8.64
CA GLN A 30 19.63 0.00 9.97
C GLN A 30 19.87 -1.51 9.94
N ARG A 31 19.53 -2.17 8.83
CA ARG A 31 19.71 -3.61 8.63
C ARG A 31 20.98 -3.94 7.84
N GLY A 32 21.74 -2.92 7.42
CA GLY A 32 22.95 -3.09 6.64
C GLY A 32 22.76 -3.62 5.23
N LEU A 33 21.57 -3.40 4.66
CA LEU A 33 21.22 -3.84 3.31
C LEU A 33 21.70 -2.83 2.26
N ASN A 34 21.89 -3.30 1.02
CA ASN A 34 22.27 -2.43 -0.09
C ASN A 34 21.05 -1.65 -0.61
N ILE A 35 21.04 -0.36 -0.33
CA ILE A 35 19.93 0.54 -0.67
C ILE A 35 19.78 0.69 -2.19
N MET A 36 20.89 0.82 -2.91
CA MET A 36 20.87 1.05 -4.36
C MET A 36 20.34 -0.15 -5.13
N ASP A 37 20.72 -1.36 -4.73
CA ASP A 37 20.23 -2.59 -5.36
C ASP A 37 18.72 -2.74 -5.15
N PHE A 38 18.25 -2.45 -3.95
CA PHE A 38 16.82 -2.45 -3.65
C PHE A 38 16.06 -1.43 -4.52
N CYS A 39 16.54 -0.19 -4.59
CA CYS A 39 15.90 0.86 -5.38
C CYS A 39 15.78 0.47 -6.86
N LYS A 40 16.84 -0.07 -7.44
CA LYS A 40 16.84 -0.55 -8.83
C LYS A 40 15.83 -1.68 -9.04
N ALA A 41 15.89 -2.70 -8.18
CA ALA A 41 15.00 -3.85 -8.28
C ALA A 41 13.53 -3.46 -8.10
N PHE A 42 13.23 -2.59 -7.14
CA PHE A 42 11.88 -2.07 -6.91
C PHE A 42 11.36 -1.26 -8.10
N ASN A 43 12.17 -0.32 -8.59
CA ASN A 43 11.79 0.50 -9.75
C ASN A 43 11.53 -0.37 -10.98
N ASP A 44 12.34 -1.38 -11.23
CA ASP A 44 12.14 -2.33 -12.34
C ASP A 44 10.84 -3.13 -12.17
N LYS A 45 10.56 -3.59 -10.96
CA LYS A 45 9.35 -4.37 -10.66
C LYS A 45 8.06 -3.54 -10.75
N THR A 46 8.14 -2.24 -10.52
CA THR A 46 6.98 -1.34 -10.50
C THR A 46 6.83 -0.49 -11.78
N LYS A 47 7.57 -0.80 -12.84
CA LYS A 47 7.49 -0.08 -14.13
C LYS A 47 6.08 -0.05 -14.71
N ASP A 48 5.35 -1.15 -14.59
CA ASP A 48 4.01 -1.32 -15.16
C ASP A 48 2.90 -0.78 -14.24
N VAL A 49 3.25 -0.31 -13.06
CA VAL A 49 2.31 0.26 -12.10
C VAL A 49 2.20 1.76 -12.32
N GLU A 50 1.01 2.32 -12.05
CA GLU A 50 0.78 3.76 -12.14
C GLU A 50 1.81 4.53 -11.30
N LYS A 51 2.54 5.44 -11.94
CA LYS A 51 3.57 6.25 -11.27
C LYS A 51 2.98 7.09 -10.14
N GLY A 52 3.67 7.10 -9.01
CA GLY A 52 3.23 7.85 -7.84
C GLY A 52 2.22 7.11 -6.96
N ALA A 53 1.71 5.95 -7.39
CA ALA A 53 0.87 5.10 -6.54
C ALA A 53 1.70 4.53 -5.37
N PRO A 54 1.27 4.68 -4.11
CA PRO A 54 2.01 4.11 -2.99
C PRO A 54 1.93 2.58 -3.04
N ILE A 55 3.09 1.94 -3.15
CA ILE A 55 3.19 0.49 -3.19
C ILE A 55 3.69 -0.02 -1.84
N PRO A 56 2.89 -0.79 -1.11
CA PRO A 56 3.36 -1.45 0.11
C PRO A 56 4.39 -2.52 -0.24
N VAL A 57 5.50 -2.52 0.46
CA VAL A 57 6.60 -3.47 0.28
C VAL A 57 6.92 -4.14 1.60
N VAL A 58 7.05 -5.45 1.59
CA VAL A 58 7.57 -6.22 2.70
C VAL A 58 8.95 -6.76 2.30
N ILE A 59 9.98 -6.31 2.97
CA ILE A 59 11.37 -6.70 2.73
C ILE A 59 11.79 -7.69 3.80
N THR A 60 12.26 -8.86 3.40
CA THR A 60 12.85 -9.85 4.30
C THR A 60 14.35 -9.66 4.29
N ALA A 61 14.92 -9.30 5.43
CA ALA A 61 16.37 -9.14 5.59
C ALA A 61 16.96 -10.43 6.15
N TYR A 62 18.07 -10.87 5.58
CA TYR A 62 18.81 -12.06 6.02
C TYR A 62 20.12 -11.68 6.70
N LYS A 63 20.66 -12.59 7.52
CA LYS A 63 21.93 -12.37 8.26
C LYS A 63 23.13 -12.18 7.35
N ASP A 64 23.09 -12.75 6.15
CA ASP A 64 24.15 -12.58 5.12
C ASP A 64 24.11 -11.24 4.38
N LYS A 65 23.25 -10.30 4.83
CA LYS A 65 23.01 -8.99 4.21
C LYS A 65 22.32 -9.06 2.85
N SER A 66 21.80 -10.22 2.48
CA SER A 66 20.91 -10.34 1.34
C SER A 66 19.48 -9.98 1.74
N PHE A 67 18.63 -9.73 0.76
CA PHE A 67 17.23 -9.42 0.99
C PHE A 67 16.34 -9.97 -0.11
N ASP A 68 15.12 -10.26 0.24
CA ASP A 68 14.02 -10.50 -0.69
C ASP A 68 12.90 -9.52 -0.39
N PHE A 69 12.12 -9.16 -1.39
CA PHE A 69 10.99 -8.27 -1.18
C PHE A 69 9.76 -8.69 -1.99
N VAL A 70 8.61 -8.41 -1.42
CA VAL A 70 7.30 -8.64 -2.05
C VAL A 70 6.57 -7.30 -2.12
N THR A 71 6.10 -6.94 -3.32
CA THR A 71 5.25 -5.77 -3.52
C THR A 71 3.79 -6.18 -3.45
N LYS A 72 2.98 -5.33 -2.82
CA LYS A 72 1.54 -5.52 -2.71
C LYS A 72 0.81 -4.44 -3.49
N LEU A 73 -0.50 -4.60 -3.63
CA LEU A 73 -1.33 -3.57 -4.26
C LEU A 73 -1.40 -2.30 -3.40
N PRO A 74 -1.63 -1.13 -4.01
CA PRO A 74 -1.77 0.12 -3.27
C PRO A 74 -2.80 0.01 -2.13
N PRO A 75 -2.67 0.80 -1.05
CA PRO A 75 -3.61 0.71 0.06
C PRO A 75 -5.02 1.14 -0.34
N VAL A 76 -6.02 0.64 0.37
CA VAL A 76 -7.44 0.95 0.13
C VAL A 76 -7.69 2.46 0.14
N SER A 77 -7.02 3.19 1.03
CA SER A 77 -7.14 4.65 1.11
C SER A 77 -6.76 5.35 -0.20
N TYR A 78 -5.78 4.85 -0.91
CA TYR A 78 -5.39 5.38 -2.23
C TYR A 78 -6.52 5.22 -3.25
N TYR A 79 -7.10 4.03 -3.34
CA TYR A 79 -8.22 3.76 -4.23
C TYR A 79 -9.45 4.62 -3.90
N LEU A 80 -9.76 4.76 -2.62
CA LEU A 80 -10.89 5.58 -2.17
C LEU A 80 -10.70 7.05 -2.51
N LYS A 81 -9.52 7.61 -2.29
CA LYS A 81 -9.20 8.98 -2.68
C LYS A 81 -9.33 9.20 -4.19
N LYS A 82 -8.88 8.24 -4.97
CA LYS A 82 -8.98 8.28 -6.43
C LYS A 82 -10.44 8.22 -6.89
N ALA A 83 -11.24 7.33 -6.31
CA ALA A 83 -12.66 7.18 -6.64
C ALA A 83 -13.47 8.44 -6.27
N ALA A 84 -13.20 9.02 -5.11
CA ALA A 84 -13.86 10.25 -4.64
C ALA A 84 -13.28 11.52 -5.26
N LYS A 85 -12.18 11.42 -6.01
CA LYS A 85 -11.47 12.56 -6.63
C LYS A 85 -10.99 13.60 -5.61
N ILE A 86 -10.56 13.16 -4.44
CA ILE A 86 -10.03 14.00 -3.38
C ILE A 86 -8.54 13.76 -3.17
N LYS A 87 -7.83 14.78 -2.70
CA LYS A 87 -6.38 14.69 -2.46
C LYS A 87 -6.06 14.13 -1.08
N LYS A 88 -6.92 14.39 -0.11
CA LYS A 88 -6.70 14.04 1.30
C LYS A 88 -8.02 13.64 1.96
N GLY A 89 -7.95 12.70 2.89
CA GLY A 89 -9.08 12.34 3.74
C GLY A 89 -9.48 13.48 4.69
N ASN A 90 -10.61 13.31 5.35
CA ASN A 90 -11.13 14.31 6.28
C ASN A 90 -10.24 14.43 7.52
N SER A 91 -10.00 15.64 7.98
CA SER A 91 -9.30 15.90 9.25
C SER A 91 -10.20 15.65 10.46
N THR A 92 -11.52 15.71 10.28
CA THR A 92 -12.53 15.50 11.34
C THR A 92 -13.57 14.47 10.90
N PRO A 93 -13.16 13.18 10.74
CA PRO A 93 -14.10 12.14 10.32
C PRO A 93 -15.24 11.99 11.36
N GLY A 94 -16.45 11.77 10.86
CA GLY A 94 -17.64 11.65 11.70
C GLY A 94 -18.34 12.98 12.01
N ARG A 95 -17.70 14.11 11.76
CA ARG A 95 -18.31 15.45 11.93
C ARG A 95 -18.70 16.08 10.59
N SER A 96 -17.88 15.90 9.59
CA SER A 96 -18.14 16.42 8.25
C SER A 96 -17.74 15.36 7.20
N LEU A 97 -18.24 15.50 5.98
CA LEU A 97 -17.93 14.63 4.87
C LEU A 97 -17.04 15.38 3.87
N VAL A 98 -16.00 14.72 3.36
CA VAL A 98 -15.10 15.30 2.33
C VAL A 98 -15.39 14.82 0.93
N GLY A 99 -16.10 13.70 0.77
CA GLY A 99 -16.39 13.16 -0.53
C GLY A 99 -17.40 12.02 -0.45
N LYS A 100 -17.78 11.52 -1.62
CA LYS A 100 -18.71 10.42 -1.76
C LYS A 100 -18.11 9.34 -2.65
N VAL A 101 -18.37 8.09 -2.29
CA VAL A 101 -18.05 6.92 -3.14
C VAL A 101 -19.32 6.11 -3.34
N THR A 102 -19.47 5.53 -4.52
CA THR A 102 -20.62 4.66 -4.80
C THR A 102 -20.36 3.24 -4.32
N SER A 103 -21.42 2.48 -4.09
CA SER A 103 -21.29 1.05 -3.77
C SER A 103 -20.59 0.28 -4.89
N SER A 104 -20.78 0.70 -6.16
CA SER A 104 -20.07 0.13 -7.30
C SER A 104 -18.55 0.35 -7.21
N ASP A 105 -18.12 1.54 -6.81
CA ASP A 105 -16.70 1.85 -6.62
C ASP A 105 -16.10 1.01 -5.50
N VAL A 106 -16.80 0.89 -4.39
CA VAL A 106 -16.40 0.06 -3.25
C VAL A 106 -16.23 -1.40 -3.68
N GLU A 107 -17.18 -1.92 -4.46
CA GLU A 107 -17.11 -3.29 -4.99
C GLU A 107 -15.90 -3.51 -5.90
N LYS A 108 -15.63 -2.58 -6.82
CA LYS A 108 -14.46 -2.63 -7.70
C LYS A 108 -13.15 -2.65 -6.89
N ILE A 109 -13.03 -1.77 -5.92
CA ILE A 109 -11.86 -1.70 -5.03
C ILE A 109 -11.68 -3.02 -4.26
N ALA A 110 -12.78 -3.56 -3.72
CA ALA A 110 -12.76 -4.83 -3.01
C ALA A 110 -12.29 -5.99 -3.90
N LYS A 111 -12.77 -6.06 -5.14
CA LYS A 111 -12.35 -7.07 -6.12
C LYS A 111 -10.86 -6.97 -6.46
N GLU A 112 -10.36 -5.77 -6.72
CA GLU A 112 -8.94 -5.55 -7.04
C GLU A 112 -8.03 -5.89 -5.86
N LYS A 113 -8.45 -5.54 -4.65
CA LYS A 113 -7.65 -5.73 -3.44
C LYS A 113 -7.82 -7.11 -2.81
N MET A 114 -8.74 -7.94 -3.30
CA MET A 114 -9.11 -9.23 -2.70
C MET A 114 -7.90 -10.15 -2.44
N GLN A 115 -6.91 -10.13 -3.32
CA GLN A 115 -5.71 -10.96 -3.20
C GLN A 115 -4.85 -10.61 -1.96
N ASP A 116 -4.91 -9.36 -1.48
CA ASP A 116 -4.15 -8.88 -0.33
C ASP A 116 -4.98 -8.86 0.96
N LEU A 117 -6.29 -9.02 0.84
CA LEU A 117 -7.21 -8.98 1.98
C LEU A 117 -7.39 -10.36 2.62
N ASN A 118 -7.62 -10.36 3.92
CA ASN A 118 -7.94 -11.57 4.68
C ASN A 118 -9.46 -11.78 4.76
N ALA A 119 -10.19 -11.44 3.71
CA ALA A 119 -11.62 -11.64 3.63
C ALA A 119 -11.94 -13.03 3.09
N ILE A 120 -12.93 -13.68 3.69
CA ILE A 120 -13.37 -15.02 3.27
C ILE A 120 -14.12 -14.93 1.94
N ASP A 121 -14.94 -13.88 1.75
CA ASP A 121 -15.74 -13.66 0.56
C ASP A 121 -15.71 -12.20 0.12
N LEU A 122 -16.33 -11.91 -1.02
CA LEU A 122 -16.39 -10.56 -1.56
C LEU A 122 -17.17 -9.60 -0.65
N ASN A 123 -18.23 -10.06 0.00
CA ASN A 123 -19.03 -9.23 0.92
C ASN A 123 -18.19 -8.76 2.11
N GLY A 124 -17.36 -9.63 2.67
CA GLY A 124 -16.40 -9.29 3.71
C GLY A 124 -15.42 -8.22 3.24
N ALA A 125 -14.87 -8.37 2.04
CA ALA A 125 -13.97 -7.39 1.44
C ALA A 125 -14.67 -6.03 1.22
N ILE A 126 -15.90 -6.03 0.72
CA ILE A 126 -16.73 -4.83 0.55
C ILE A 126 -16.93 -4.10 1.89
N ASN A 127 -17.24 -4.84 2.95
CA ASN A 127 -17.41 -4.26 4.29
C ASN A 127 -16.11 -3.64 4.82
N MET A 128 -14.96 -4.26 4.57
CA MET A 128 -13.65 -3.71 4.93
C MET A 128 -13.37 -2.38 4.22
N VAL A 129 -13.64 -2.30 2.92
CA VAL A 129 -13.45 -1.09 2.12
C VAL A 129 -14.42 0.00 2.55
N ARG A 130 -15.68 -0.37 2.80
CA ARG A 130 -16.70 0.57 3.29
C ARG A 130 -16.32 1.17 4.65
N GLY A 131 -15.82 0.35 5.58
CA GLY A 131 -15.32 0.81 6.87
C GLY A 131 -14.16 1.80 6.73
N SER A 132 -13.24 1.55 5.81
CA SER A 132 -12.13 2.46 5.50
C SER A 132 -12.65 3.80 4.95
N ALA A 133 -13.65 3.77 4.06
CA ALA A 133 -14.26 4.99 3.52
C ALA A 133 -14.91 5.84 4.62
N VAL A 134 -15.67 5.21 5.51
CA VAL A 134 -16.30 5.89 6.64
C VAL A 134 -15.26 6.51 7.56
N SER A 135 -14.18 5.78 7.86
CA SER A 135 -13.09 6.30 8.72
C SER A 135 -12.34 7.46 8.09
N MET A 136 -12.34 7.57 6.77
CA MET A 136 -11.75 8.69 6.02
C MET A 136 -12.70 9.89 5.89
N GLY A 137 -13.91 9.80 6.42
CA GLY A 137 -14.90 10.85 6.31
C GLY A 137 -15.63 10.90 4.96
N MET A 138 -15.72 9.79 4.27
CA MET A 138 -16.46 9.66 3.01
C MET A 138 -17.84 9.06 3.24
N GLU A 139 -18.82 9.48 2.45
CA GLU A 139 -20.15 8.87 2.41
C GLU A 139 -20.17 7.78 1.35
N VAL A 140 -20.68 6.60 1.71
CA VAL A 140 -20.92 5.52 0.74
C VAL A 140 -22.38 5.59 0.31
N VAL A 141 -22.58 5.83 -0.98
CA VAL A 141 -23.93 5.96 -1.58
C VAL A 141 -24.20 4.82 -2.54
N ASN A 142 -25.45 4.46 -2.70
CA ASN A 142 -25.86 3.40 -3.63
C ASN A 142 -25.92 3.89 -5.07
#